data_c6ab164fbf662fbb80cf6caa9ae31426
#
_entry.id   c6ab164fbf662fbb80cf6caa9ae31426
#
_cell.length_a   1.000
_cell.length_b   1.000
_cell.length_c   1.000
_cell.angle_alpha   90.00
_cell.angle_beta   90.00
_cell.angle_gamma   90.00
#
_symmetry.space_group_name_H-M   'P 1'
#
loop_
_entity.id
_entity.type
_entity.pdbx_description
1 polymer ?
#
loop_
_entity_poly.entity_id
_entity_poly.type
_entity_poly.pdbx_seq_one_letter_code
_entity_poly.pdbx_strand_id
1 'polypeptide(L)'
;ALRAVIAIGTTVDRYNDDIHYKNGCLLYSNAGWASVMLCFASRPPDPLLVGERWREMWLERLQTQPFPLETWLAHQHRDEYWRRGSVCEDYNAMNIPALVISGWADGYINAPPAALENFTGVTKAINGPWIHKYPHLAFPHPRIDFHTEALNWWDAWLNGVDNGVESLPAYRAYISQSVHSGVPRKRENGRWVAEPIWPSTDIVLSSYYLSKNG
;
A
#
# COMPACT_ATOMS: atom_id res chain seq x y z
N ALA A 1 13.35 -14.12 -12.74
CA ALA A 1 13.21 -12.67 -12.72
C ALA A 1 11.76 -12.30 -12.42
N LEU A 2 11.51 -11.21 -11.71
CA LEU A 2 10.18 -10.69 -11.44
C LEU A 2 9.53 -10.23 -12.76
N ARG A 3 8.29 -10.60 -13.01
CA ARG A 3 7.60 -10.35 -14.30
C ARG A 3 6.51 -9.28 -14.19
N ALA A 4 5.78 -9.23 -13.07
CA ALA A 4 4.75 -8.26 -12.77
C ALA A 4 4.49 -8.21 -11.28
N VAL A 5 3.83 -7.16 -10.78
CA VAL A 5 3.44 -7.02 -9.37
C VAL A 5 2.00 -6.53 -9.24
N ILE A 6 1.35 -6.93 -8.15
CA ILE A 6 0.17 -6.27 -7.58
C ILE A 6 0.54 -5.84 -6.16
N ALA A 7 0.55 -4.55 -5.90
CA ALA A 7 0.88 -3.95 -4.62
C ALA A 7 -0.36 -3.33 -3.96
N ILE A 8 -0.69 -3.77 -2.76
CA ILE A 8 -1.94 -3.38 -2.06
C ILE A 8 -1.59 -2.81 -0.70
N GLY A 9 -1.99 -1.57 -0.41
CA GLY A 9 -1.70 -0.90 0.86
C GLY A 9 -0.20 -0.93 1.16
N THR A 10 0.59 -0.36 0.28
CA THR A 10 2.05 -0.35 0.34
C THR A 10 2.59 1.05 0.22
N THR A 11 3.84 1.25 0.59
CA THR A 11 4.57 2.51 0.40
C THR A 11 5.57 2.42 -0.76
N VAL A 12 5.94 3.56 -1.32
CA VAL A 12 7.11 3.72 -2.19
C VAL A 12 8.28 4.37 -1.45
N ASP A 13 8.06 4.97 -0.29
CA ASP A 13 9.07 5.61 0.56
C ASP A 13 8.84 5.27 2.04
N ARG A 14 9.68 4.44 2.58
CA ARG A 14 9.58 3.93 3.95
C ARG A 14 9.82 4.97 5.05
N TYR A 15 10.30 6.15 4.71
CA TYR A 15 10.56 7.20 5.68
C TYR A 15 9.60 8.38 5.55
N ASN A 16 9.34 8.84 4.35
CA ASN A 16 8.50 10.02 4.17
C ASN A 16 7.00 9.70 4.13
N ASP A 17 6.62 8.48 3.74
CA ASP A 17 5.20 8.12 3.60
C ASP A 17 4.93 6.65 3.96
N ASP A 18 5.14 6.31 5.22
CA ASP A 18 4.91 4.97 5.76
C ASP A 18 4.20 5.07 7.12
N ILE A 19 3.94 3.93 7.75
CA ILE A 19 3.46 3.82 9.12
C ILE A 19 4.52 4.17 10.16
N HIS A 20 5.80 4.16 9.79
CA HIS A 20 6.92 4.49 10.67
C HIS A 20 7.09 6.00 10.82
N TYR A 21 7.15 6.68 9.68
CA TYR A 21 7.31 8.12 9.59
C TYR A 21 6.45 8.68 8.46
N LYS A 22 5.98 9.92 8.64
CA LYS A 22 5.42 10.74 7.56
C LYS A 22 6.10 12.11 7.60
N ASN A 23 6.75 12.46 6.49
CA ASN A 23 7.51 13.72 6.36
C ASN A 23 8.47 13.97 7.53
N GLY A 24 9.16 12.93 7.99
CA GLY A 24 10.08 13.00 9.12
C GLY A 24 9.44 12.96 10.51
N CYS A 25 8.11 12.93 10.61
CA CYS A 25 7.41 12.78 11.89
C CYS A 25 7.27 11.32 12.28
N LEU A 26 7.80 10.96 13.44
CA LEU A 26 7.63 9.61 14.02
C LEU A 26 6.16 9.36 14.37
N LEU A 27 5.61 8.26 13.87
CA LEU A 27 4.22 7.89 14.11
C LEU A 27 4.07 6.92 15.29
N TYR A 28 3.00 7.08 16.06
CA TYR A 28 2.66 6.17 17.17
C TYR A 28 2.41 4.73 16.73
N SER A 29 2.07 4.53 15.46
CA SER A 29 1.82 3.21 14.85
C SER A 29 3.00 2.25 14.97
N ASN A 30 4.23 2.77 15.15
CA ASN A 30 5.41 1.94 15.33
C ASN A 30 5.27 0.93 16.47
N ALA A 31 4.81 1.36 17.65
CA ALA A 31 4.65 0.48 18.81
C ALA A 31 3.60 -0.61 18.56
N GLY A 32 2.45 -0.22 18.01
CA GLY A 32 1.38 -1.16 17.70
C GLY A 32 1.79 -2.19 16.65
N TRP A 33 2.41 -1.73 15.58
CA TRP A 33 2.84 -2.61 14.50
C TRP A 33 3.99 -3.53 14.94
N ALA A 34 4.97 -3.03 15.69
CA ALA A 34 6.03 -3.85 16.25
C ALA A 34 5.49 -4.97 17.15
N SER A 35 4.50 -4.66 17.97
CA SER A 35 3.84 -5.65 18.83
C SER A 35 3.12 -6.74 18.01
N VAL A 36 2.40 -6.35 16.96
CA VAL A 36 1.77 -7.28 16.02
C VAL A 36 2.81 -8.17 15.34
N MET A 37 3.90 -7.59 14.85
CA MET A 37 4.99 -8.34 14.21
C MET A 37 5.65 -9.32 15.19
N LEU A 38 5.90 -8.90 16.42
CA LEU A 38 6.44 -9.78 17.46
C LEU A 38 5.50 -10.95 17.75
N CYS A 39 4.19 -10.69 17.89
CA CYS A 39 3.21 -11.74 18.12
C CYS A 39 3.17 -12.76 16.97
N PHE A 40 3.24 -12.31 15.72
CA PHE A 40 3.28 -13.21 14.57
C PHE A 40 4.59 -13.99 14.48
N ALA A 41 5.71 -13.34 14.69
CA ALA A 41 7.04 -13.94 14.61
C ALA A 41 7.30 -14.93 15.75
N SER A 42 6.65 -14.75 16.91
CA SER A 42 6.79 -15.62 18.10
C SER A 42 5.92 -16.87 18.05
N ARG A 43 5.16 -17.11 17.00
CA ARG A 43 4.31 -18.30 16.88
C ARG A 43 5.13 -19.59 16.77
N PRO A 44 4.64 -20.71 17.32
CA PRO A 44 5.26 -22.01 17.06
C PRO A 44 5.17 -22.36 15.56
N PRO A 45 6.13 -23.10 15.02
CA PRO A 45 5.98 -23.70 13.71
C PRO A 45 4.90 -24.78 13.74
N ASP A 46 4.31 -25.08 12.57
CA ASP A 46 3.28 -26.10 12.44
C ASP A 46 3.89 -27.49 12.66
N PRO A 47 3.45 -28.25 13.69
CA PRO A 47 3.94 -29.60 13.94
C PRO A 47 3.74 -30.57 12.78
N LEU A 48 2.70 -30.36 11.93
CA LEU A 48 2.47 -31.18 10.74
C LEU A 48 3.58 -31.01 9.69
N LEU A 49 4.25 -29.85 9.68
CA LEU A 49 5.33 -29.56 8.74
C LEU A 49 6.72 -29.94 9.30
N VAL A 50 6.94 -29.76 10.60
CA VAL A 50 8.28 -29.90 11.21
C VAL A 50 8.42 -31.09 12.14
N GLY A 51 7.33 -31.82 12.40
CA GLY A 51 7.30 -33.00 13.27
C GLY A 51 7.67 -32.64 14.72
N GLU A 52 8.34 -33.57 15.43
CA GLU A 52 8.72 -33.42 16.83
C GLU A 52 9.65 -32.22 17.12
N ARG A 53 10.27 -31.65 16.10
CA ARG A 53 11.17 -30.49 16.25
C ARG A 53 10.44 -29.18 16.54
N TRP A 54 9.12 -29.11 16.47
CA TRP A 54 8.36 -27.87 16.62
C TRP A 54 8.66 -27.15 17.94
N ARG A 55 8.85 -27.88 19.03
CA ARG A 55 9.10 -27.33 20.36
C ARG A 55 10.49 -26.68 20.44
N GLU A 56 11.51 -27.38 19.98
CA GLU A 56 12.90 -26.87 19.92
C GLU A 56 12.98 -25.59 19.05
N MET A 57 12.43 -25.65 17.86
CA MET A 57 12.38 -24.51 16.93
C MET A 57 11.61 -23.33 17.50
N TRP A 58 10.54 -23.59 18.25
CA TRP A 58 9.79 -22.52 18.88
C TRP A 58 10.55 -21.88 20.02
N LEU A 59 11.21 -22.64 20.89
CA LEU A 59 12.03 -22.13 21.99
C LEU A 59 13.22 -21.31 21.45
N GLU A 60 13.90 -21.80 20.43
CA GLU A 60 14.96 -21.04 19.74
C GLU A 60 14.42 -19.71 19.21
N ARG A 61 13.29 -19.72 18.53
CA ARG A 61 12.65 -18.52 18.00
C ARG A 61 12.33 -17.52 19.13
N LEU A 62 11.73 -17.97 20.23
CA LEU A 62 11.41 -17.10 21.36
C LEU A 62 12.66 -16.49 22.02
N GLN A 63 13.80 -17.20 22.02
CA GLN A 63 15.07 -16.70 22.56
C GLN A 63 15.79 -15.73 21.64
N THR A 64 15.62 -15.87 20.32
CA THR A 64 16.39 -15.13 19.31
C THR A 64 15.60 -14.06 18.60
N GLN A 65 14.26 -14.05 18.74
CA GLN A 65 13.39 -13.10 18.04
C GLN A 65 13.67 -11.66 18.49
N PRO A 66 14.16 -10.77 17.58
CA PRO A 66 14.35 -9.37 17.92
C PRO A 66 13.00 -8.66 18.05
N PHE A 67 12.95 -7.61 18.88
CA PHE A 67 11.80 -6.72 18.93
C PHE A 67 11.99 -5.60 17.90
N PRO A 68 11.19 -5.58 16.80
CA PRO A 68 11.44 -4.67 15.69
C PRO A 68 11.44 -3.18 16.08
N LEU A 69 10.71 -2.81 17.14
CA LEU A 69 10.61 -1.43 17.60
C LEU A 69 11.98 -0.84 17.99
N GLU A 70 12.85 -1.62 18.60
CA GLU A 70 14.18 -1.17 18.98
C GLU A 70 14.99 -0.71 17.76
N THR A 71 14.96 -1.52 16.70
CA THR A 71 15.62 -1.18 15.43
C THR A 71 14.98 0.05 14.80
N TRP A 72 13.65 0.11 14.74
CA TRP A 72 12.96 1.23 14.09
C TRP A 72 13.21 2.56 14.81
N LEU A 73 13.24 2.56 16.14
CA LEU A 73 13.50 3.77 16.93
C LEU A 73 14.98 4.18 16.96
N ALA A 74 15.89 3.26 16.69
CA ALA A 74 17.31 3.59 16.53
C ALA A 74 17.57 4.41 15.25
N HIS A 75 16.72 4.27 14.23
CA HIS A 75 16.84 4.92 12.92
C HIS A 75 15.85 6.09 12.78
N GLN A 76 16.13 7.23 13.48
CA GLN A 76 15.22 8.38 13.51
C GLN A 76 15.40 9.37 12.36
N HIS A 77 16.38 9.15 11.50
CA HIS A 77 16.62 9.93 10.30
C HIS A 77 16.52 9.06 9.06
N ARG A 78 16.36 9.69 7.90
CA ARG A 78 16.35 8.99 6.61
C ARG A 78 17.76 8.51 6.28
N ASP A 79 18.14 7.41 6.89
CA ASP A 79 19.44 6.73 6.71
C ASP A 79 19.30 5.51 5.77
N GLU A 80 20.38 4.75 5.64
CA GLU A 80 20.44 3.56 4.77
C GLU A 80 19.42 2.48 5.16
N TYR A 81 19.03 2.40 6.43
CA TYR A 81 18.00 1.45 6.88
C TYR A 81 16.65 1.69 6.20
N TRP A 82 16.21 2.95 6.09
CA TRP A 82 14.96 3.32 5.45
C TRP A 82 15.07 3.40 3.94
N ARG A 83 16.23 3.79 3.40
CA ARG A 83 16.49 3.79 1.96
C ARG A 83 16.40 2.39 1.39
N ARG A 84 16.97 1.43 2.08
CA ARG A 84 16.87 0.02 1.71
C ARG A 84 15.41 -0.45 1.76
N GLY A 85 14.85 -0.76 0.61
CA GLY A 85 13.46 -1.17 0.46
C GLY A 85 12.49 -0.01 0.21
N SER A 86 13.00 1.21 0.05
CA SER A 86 12.25 2.35 -0.50
C SER A 86 12.43 2.40 -2.00
N VAL A 87 11.34 2.17 -2.74
CA VAL A 87 11.37 2.13 -4.22
C VAL A 87 11.73 3.50 -4.79
N CYS A 88 11.44 4.58 -4.07
CA CYS A 88 11.76 5.95 -4.46
C CYS A 88 13.27 6.24 -4.57
N GLU A 89 14.14 5.37 -4.08
CA GLU A 89 15.58 5.53 -4.28
C GLU A 89 16.02 5.27 -5.73
N ASP A 90 15.29 4.39 -6.42
CA ASP A 90 15.51 4.12 -7.84
C ASP A 90 14.21 3.66 -8.51
N TYR A 91 13.41 4.60 -8.94
CA TYR A 91 12.16 4.30 -9.67
C TYR A 91 12.39 3.62 -11.02
N ASN A 92 13.60 3.74 -11.62
CA ASN A 92 13.91 3.08 -12.89
C ASN A 92 14.01 1.56 -12.72
N ALA A 93 14.27 1.06 -11.53
CA ALA A 93 14.22 -0.37 -11.24
C ALA A 93 12.79 -0.95 -11.38
N MET A 94 11.76 -0.09 -11.33
CA MET A 94 10.35 -0.47 -11.51
C MET A 94 9.94 -0.37 -12.98
N ASN A 95 10.62 -1.12 -13.83
CA ASN A 95 10.36 -1.23 -15.28
C ASN A 95 9.46 -2.42 -15.66
N ILE A 96 8.80 -3.02 -14.69
CA ILE A 96 7.87 -4.13 -14.85
C ILE A 96 6.43 -3.67 -14.66
N PRO A 97 5.45 -4.39 -15.21
CA PRO A 97 4.04 -4.09 -15.00
C PRO A 97 3.66 -4.08 -13.51
N ALA A 98 3.01 -3.00 -13.06
CA ALA A 98 2.61 -2.79 -11.67
C ALA A 98 1.13 -2.35 -11.56
N LEU A 99 0.35 -3.07 -10.77
CA LEU A 99 -0.99 -2.67 -10.34
C LEU A 99 -0.92 -2.26 -8.88
N VAL A 100 -1.12 -0.97 -8.60
CA VAL A 100 -0.99 -0.40 -7.24
C VAL A 100 -2.35 0.00 -6.69
N ILE A 101 -2.73 -0.54 -5.55
CA ILE A 101 -4.07 -0.38 -4.98
C ILE A 101 -3.98 0.13 -3.55
N SER A 102 -4.77 1.14 -3.22
CA SER A 102 -4.94 1.64 -1.84
C SER A 102 -6.35 2.17 -1.61
N GLY A 103 -6.59 2.74 -0.45
CA GLY A 103 -7.85 3.35 -0.07
C GLY A 103 -7.67 4.72 0.58
N TRP A 104 -8.68 5.58 0.47
CA TRP A 104 -8.65 6.93 1.05
C TRP A 104 -8.59 6.94 2.57
N ALA A 105 -9.05 5.87 3.22
CA ALA A 105 -8.96 5.68 4.67
C ALA A 105 -7.77 4.80 5.09
N ASP A 106 -6.81 4.61 4.20
CA ASP A 106 -5.54 3.89 4.42
C ASP A 106 -4.40 4.88 4.71
N GLY A 107 -3.39 4.42 5.42
CA GLY A 107 -2.13 5.18 5.60
C GLY A 107 -1.30 5.34 4.31
N TYR A 108 -1.56 4.53 3.28
CA TYR A 108 -0.78 4.43 2.05
C TYR A 108 -1.44 5.09 0.83
N ILE A 109 -2.25 6.11 1.06
CA ILE A 109 -3.05 6.78 0.01
C ILE A 109 -2.23 7.38 -1.12
N ASN A 110 -0.98 7.76 -0.86
CA ASN A 110 -0.13 8.44 -1.82
C ASN A 110 0.66 7.47 -2.73
N ALA A 111 0.75 6.20 -2.36
CA ALA A 111 1.54 5.24 -3.14
C ALA A 111 1.01 5.01 -4.57
N PRO A 112 -0.32 4.87 -4.83
CA PRO A 112 -0.83 4.71 -6.18
C PRO A 112 -0.50 5.88 -7.11
N PRO A 113 -0.77 7.16 -6.80
CA PRO A 113 -0.38 8.27 -7.67
C PRO A 113 1.14 8.40 -7.81
N ALA A 114 1.91 8.20 -6.73
CA ALA A 114 3.37 8.26 -6.81
C ALA A 114 3.96 7.18 -7.74
N ALA A 115 3.39 5.98 -7.73
CA ALA A 115 3.81 4.92 -8.64
C ALA A 115 3.49 5.28 -10.10
N LEU A 116 2.31 5.83 -10.39
CA LEU A 116 1.92 6.28 -11.73
C LEU A 116 2.83 7.38 -12.27
N GLU A 117 3.30 8.28 -11.41
CA GLU A 117 4.16 9.40 -11.80
C GLU A 117 5.61 8.98 -12.06
N ASN A 118 6.08 7.90 -11.42
CA ASN A 118 7.50 7.65 -11.35
C ASN A 118 7.94 6.28 -11.89
N PHE A 119 7.08 5.25 -11.91
CA PHE A 119 7.46 3.94 -12.43
C PHE A 119 7.59 3.99 -13.96
N THR A 120 8.57 3.29 -14.50
CA THR A 120 8.85 3.27 -15.93
C THR A 120 8.15 2.12 -16.68
N GLY A 121 7.68 1.12 -15.96
CA GLY A 121 6.85 0.04 -16.50
C GLY A 121 5.38 0.42 -16.64
N VAL A 122 4.59 -0.43 -17.31
CA VAL A 122 3.15 -0.24 -17.42
C VAL A 122 2.54 -0.24 -16.01
N THR A 123 2.03 0.91 -15.59
CA THR A 123 1.48 1.08 -14.25
C THR A 123 -0.01 1.41 -14.32
N LYS A 124 -0.79 0.70 -13.51
CA LYS A 124 -2.22 0.99 -13.27
C LYS A 124 -2.44 1.16 -11.78
N ALA A 125 -3.35 2.06 -11.41
CA ALA A 125 -3.62 2.32 -10.02
C ALA A 125 -5.11 2.42 -9.69
N ILE A 126 -5.46 2.05 -8.46
CA ILE A 126 -6.83 2.10 -7.94
C ILE A 126 -6.80 2.67 -6.52
N ASN A 127 -7.54 3.76 -6.29
CA ASN A 127 -7.88 4.22 -4.94
C ASN A 127 -9.38 4.10 -4.70
N GLY A 128 -9.77 3.19 -3.81
CA GLY A 128 -11.14 3.08 -3.33
C GLY A 128 -11.39 3.89 -2.05
N PRO A 129 -12.62 3.87 -1.50
CA PRO A 129 -12.92 4.56 -0.23
C PRO A 129 -12.37 3.84 1.01
N TRP A 130 -11.60 2.79 0.85
CA TRP A 130 -11.31 1.73 1.80
C TRP A 130 -10.29 2.10 2.89
N ILE A 131 -10.40 1.37 4.01
CA ILE A 131 -9.32 1.19 4.99
C ILE A 131 -8.28 0.18 4.47
N HIS A 132 -7.21 -0.02 5.23
CA HIS A 132 -6.13 -0.98 4.94
C HIS A 132 -6.63 -2.44 4.93
N LYS A 133 -7.21 -2.86 3.80
CA LYS A 133 -7.71 -4.23 3.55
C LYS A 133 -7.74 -4.55 2.06
N TYR A 134 -7.77 -5.84 1.74
CA TYR A 134 -8.03 -6.29 0.37
C TYR A 134 -9.35 -5.72 -0.16
N PRO A 135 -9.39 -5.18 -1.39
CA PRO A 135 -10.54 -4.44 -1.91
C PRO A 135 -11.88 -5.17 -1.88
N HIS A 136 -11.88 -6.49 -2.02
CA HIS A 136 -13.11 -7.32 -1.96
C HIS A 136 -13.62 -7.54 -0.53
N LEU A 137 -12.81 -7.28 0.49
CA LEU A 137 -13.17 -7.38 1.91
C LEU A 137 -13.28 -6.03 2.59
N ALA A 138 -12.80 -4.97 1.93
CA ALA A 138 -12.64 -3.65 2.52
C ALA A 138 -13.96 -2.93 2.77
N PHE A 139 -13.89 -1.94 3.61
CA PHE A 139 -14.94 -0.95 3.86
C PHE A 139 -14.30 0.44 4.04
N PRO A 140 -15.07 1.52 3.88
CA PRO A 140 -16.47 1.53 3.45
C PRO A 140 -16.66 1.00 2.01
N HIS A 141 -17.88 0.61 1.70
CA HIS A 141 -18.30 0.30 0.33
C HIS A 141 -18.33 1.56 -0.56
N PRO A 142 -18.22 1.42 -1.90
CA PRO A 142 -18.27 0.18 -2.67
C PRO A 142 -16.96 -0.61 -2.62
N ARG A 143 -17.07 -1.92 -2.70
CA ARG A 143 -15.96 -2.84 -3.00
C ARG A 143 -15.81 -2.99 -4.50
N ILE A 144 -14.70 -3.60 -4.93
CA ILE A 144 -14.52 -4.08 -6.30
C ILE A 144 -14.31 -5.60 -6.29
N ASP A 145 -14.52 -6.23 -7.42
CA ASP A 145 -14.15 -7.63 -7.63
C ASP A 145 -12.62 -7.74 -7.85
N PHE A 146 -11.88 -7.70 -6.74
CA PHE A 146 -10.43 -7.75 -6.76
C PHE A 146 -9.90 -9.07 -7.36
N HIS A 147 -10.61 -10.18 -7.21
CA HIS A 147 -10.14 -11.44 -7.76
C HIS A 147 -10.13 -11.42 -9.29
N THR A 148 -11.17 -10.88 -9.91
CA THR A 148 -11.21 -10.70 -11.36
C THR A 148 -10.15 -9.70 -11.83
N GLU A 149 -9.94 -8.58 -11.11
CA GLU A 149 -8.84 -7.64 -11.41
C GLU A 149 -7.47 -8.32 -11.37
N ALA A 150 -7.21 -9.08 -10.31
CA ALA A 150 -5.94 -9.79 -10.14
C ALA A 150 -5.74 -10.90 -11.20
N LEU A 151 -6.79 -11.66 -11.50
CA LEU A 151 -6.73 -12.71 -12.52
C LEU A 151 -6.41 -12.11 -13.89
N ASN A 152 -7.14 -11.07 -14.30
CA ASN A 152 -6.87 -10.39 -15.58
C ASN A 152 -5.45 -9.83 -15.64
N TRP A 153 -4.95 -9.27 -14.52
CA TRP A 153 -3.56 -8.78 -14.44
C TRP A 153 -2.54 -9.89 -14.65
N TRP A 154 -2.71 -11.02 -13.96
CA TRP A 154 -1.81 -12.16 -14.08
C TRP A 154 -1.90 -12.85 -15.44
N ASP A 155 -3.09 -12.98 -16.00
CA ASP A 155 -3.27 -13.56 -17.34
C ASP A 155 -2.56 -12.73 -18.41
N ALA A 156 -2.67 -11.41 -18.35
CA ALA A 156 -1.97 -10.55 -19.29
C ALA A 156 -0.44 -10.69 -19.18
N TRP A 157 0.10 -10.55 -17.97
CA TRP A 157 1.55 -10.38 -17.80
C TRP A 157 2.33 -11.67 -17.58
N LEU A 158 1.70 -12.74 -17.14
CA LEU A 158 2.35 -14.04 -16.93
C LEU A 158 2.00 -15.02 -18.04
N ASN A 159 0.76 -15.01 -18.53
CA ASN A 159 0.27 -15.96 -19.53
C ASN A 159 0.24 -15.36 -20.94
N GLY A 160 0.49 -14.06 -21.10
CA GLY A 160 0.50 -13.39 -22.41
C GLY A 160 -0.89 -13.27 -23.07
N VAL A 161 -1.96 -13.27 -22.26
CA VAL A 161 -3.33 -13.15 -22.75
C VAL A 161 -3.62 -11.69 -23.07
N ASP A 162 -4.01 -11.40 -24.31
CA ASP A 162 -4.53 -10.08 -24.69
C ASP A 162 -5.96 -9.94 -24.19
N ASN A 163 -6.13 -9.39 -23.02
CA ASN A 163 -7.43 -9.18 -22.34
C ASN A 163 -7.75 -7.70 -22.12
N GLY A 164 -7.02 -6.80 -22.78
CA GLY A 164 -7.26 -5.36 -22.72
C GLY A 164 -6.76 -4.65 -21.47
N VAL A 165 -6.04 -5.32 -20.56
CA VAL A 165 -5.50 -4.70 -19.32
C VAL A 165 -4.59 -3.51 -19.60
N GLU A 166 -3.78 -3.53 -20.66
CA GLU A 166 -2.93 -2.41 -21.04
C GLU A 166 -3.73 -1.15 -21.39
N SER A 167 -4.91 -1.32 -21.99
CA SER A 167 -5.80 -0.25 -22.42
C SER A 167 -6.67 0.32 -21.30
N LEU A 168 -6.66 -0.27 -20.12
CA LEU A 168 -7.37 0.28 -18.96
C LEU A 168 -6.84 1.68 -18.61
N PRO A 169 -7.70 2.57 -18.04
CA PRO A 169 -7.26 3.86 -17.53
C PRO A 169 -6.06 3.72 -16.59
N ALA A 170 -5.14 4.67 -16.64
CA ALA A 170 -3.96 4.66 -15.76
C ALA A 170 -4.39 4.70 -14.29
N TYR A 171 -5.38 5.54 -13.96
CA TYR A 171 -5.85 5.71 -12.59
C TYR A 171 -7.36 5.58 -12.48
N ARG A 172 -7.82 4.76 -11.56
CA ARG A 172 -9.24 4.64 -11.18
C ARG A 172 -9.39 5.04 -9.71
N ALA A 173 -10.13 6.10 -9.45
CA ALA A 173 -10.31 6.63 -8.10
C ALA A 173 -11.78 6.77 -7.73
N TYR A 174 -12.13 6.43 -6.49
CA TYR A 174 -13.46 6.68 -5.96
C TYR A 174 -13.51 8.07 -5.33
N ILE A 175 -14.30 8.95 -5.91
CA ILE A 175 -14.48 10.31 -5.39
C ILE A 175 -15.67 10.29 -4.44
N SER A 176 -15.37 10.39 -3.14
CA SER A 176 -16.39 10.46 -2.08
C SER A 176 -17.10 11.80 -2.10
N GLN A 177 -18.41 11.79 -1.89
CA GLN A 177 -19.18 13.00 -1.63
C GLN A 177 -18.89 13.51 -0.22
N SER A 178 -19.13 14.84 -0.01
CA SER A 178 -19.04 15.42 1.32
C SER A 178 -19.96 14.69 2.29
N VAL A 179 -19.44 14.33 3.45
CA VAL A 179 -20.14 13.58 4.48
C VAL A 179 -19.86 14.21 5.84
N HIS A 180 -20.87 14.21 6.71
CA HIS A 180 -20.68 14.66 8.09
C HIS A 180 -19.61 13.81 8.80
N SER A 181 -18.74 14.47 9.57
CA SER A 181 -17.84 13.80 10.49
C SER A 181 -18.65 12.96 11.51
N GLY A 182 -18.17 11.81 11.86
CA GLY A 182 -18.87 10.95 12.82
C GLY A 182 -18.36 9.52 12.82
N VAL A 183 -19.21 8.58 13.19
CA VAL A 183 -18.91 7.16 13.34
C VAL A 183 -18.37 6.50 12.06
N PRO A 184 -17.59 5.43 12.19
CA PRO A 184 -17.12 4.66 11.05
C PRO A 184 -18.28 4.23 10.13
N ARG A 185 -18.13 4.45 8.85
CA ARG A 185 -19.18 4.17 7.86
C ARG A 185 -18.95 2.83 7.19
N LYS A 186 -20.04 2.11 6.98
CA LYS A 186 -20.03 0.87 6.18
C LYS A 186 -20.04 1.16 4.68
N ARG A 187 -20.53 2.33 4.27
CA ARG A 187 -20.64 2.78 2.87
C ARG A 187 -20.40 4.28 2.79
N GLU A 188 -19.71 4.68 1.75
CA GLU A 188 -19.63 6.09 1.34
C GLU A 188 -20.36 6.32 0.03
N ASN A 189 -21.02 7.46 -0.09
CA ASN A 189 -21.61 7.91 -1.35
C ASN A 189 -20.53 8.58 -2.18
N GLY A 190 -20.59 8.37 -3.48
CA GLY A 190 -19.60 8.91 -4.40
C GLY A 190 -19.70 8.28 -5.77
N ARG A 191 -18.67 8.45 -6.58
CA ARG A 191 -18.57 7.87 -7.92
C ARG A 191 -17.15 7.45 -8.23
N TRP A 192 -17.00 6.46 -9.07
CA TRP A 192 -15.71 6.14 -9.68
C TRP A 192 -15.39 7.15 -10.79
N VAL A 193 -14.12 7.56 -10.83
CA VAL A 193 -13.54 8.36 -11.91
C VAL A 193 -12.38 7.57 -12.50
N ALA A 194 -12.19 7.71 -13.79
CA ALA A 194 -11.15 7.02 -14.54
C ALA A 194 -10.35 8.05 -15.33
N GLU A 195 -9.06 8.13 -15.05
CA GLU A 195 -8.12 9.01 -15.73
C GLU A 195 -7.28 8.18 -16.71
N PRO A 196 -7.35 8.46 -18.01
CA PRO A 196 -6.58 7.71 -19.02
C PRO A 196 -5.07 7.81 -18.79
N ILE A 197 -4.62 8.98 -18.32
CA ILE A 197 -3.22 9.28 -18.02
C ILE A 197 -3.12 9.91 -16.62
N TRP A 198 -1.92 9.87 -16.04
CA TRP A 198 -1.64 10.52 -14.76
C TRP A 198 -0.25 11.20 -14.79
N PRO A 199 -0.09 12.46 -14.32
CA PRO A 199 -1.16 13.33 -13.81
C PRO A 199 -2.22 13.65 -14.86
N SER A 200 -3.48 13.80 -14.42
CA SER A 200 -4.56 14.17 -15.34
C SER A 200 -4.37 15.58 -15.88
N THR A 201 -4.64 15.77 -17.18
CA THR A 201 -4.59 17.08 -17.83
C THR A 201 -5.70 18.03 -17.36
N ASP A 202 -6.73 17.49 -16.70
CA ASP A 202 -7.86 18.27 -16.20
C ASP A 202 -7.59 18.87 -14.81
N ILE A 203 -6.45 18.52 -14.18
CA ILE A 203 -6.07 19.06 -12.88
C ILE A 203 -5.53 20.49 -13.06
N VAL A 204 -6.22 21.45 -12.43
CA VAL A 204 -5.81 22.86 -12.36
C VAL A 204 -5.39 23.17 -10.93
N LEU A 205 -4.11 23.53 -10.74
CA LEU A 205 -3.62 23.97 -9.45
C LEU A 205 -4.16 25.35 -9.12
N SER A 206 -4.79 25.47 -7.95
CA SER A 206 -5.31 26.75 -7.43
C SER A 206 -4.71 27.03 -6.06
N SER A 207 -4.25 28.27 -5.85
CA SER A 207 -3.68 28.70 -4.57
C SER A 207 -4.74 29.40 -3.71
N TYR A 208 -4.88 28.97 -2.47
CA TYR A 208 -5.70 29.62 -1.47
C TYR A 208 -4.81 30.13 -0.34
N TYR A 209 -4.98 31.36 0.05
CA TYR A 209 -4.15 31.97 1.09
C TYR A 209 -4.95 32.08 2.37
N LEU A 210 -4.35 31.63 3.48
CA LEU A 210 -4.93 31.85 4.81
C LEU A 210 -4.97 33.37 5.07
N SER A 211 -6.13 33.86 5.52
CA SER A 211 -6.29 35.25 5.88
C SER A 211 -6.77 35.37 7.34
N LYS A 212 -6.62 36.59 7.91
CA LYS A 212 -7.05 36.87 9.30
C LYS A 212 -8.57 36.77 9.47
N ASN A 213 -9.33 36.82 8.39
CA ASN A 213 -10.80 36.83 8.39
C ASN A 213 -11.42 35.57 7.78
N GLY A 214 -10.63 34.49 7.56
CA GLY A 214 -11.06 33.22 6.96
C GLY A 214 -10.88 33.16 5.46
#